data_b19056a703bd2978b7085a736e1014b3
#
_entry.id   b19056a703bd2978b7085a736e1014b3
#
_cell.length_a   1.000
_cell.length_b   1.000
_cell.length_c   1.000
_cell.angle_alpha   90.00
_cell.angle_beta   90.00
_cell.angle_gamma   90.00
#
_symmetry.space_group_name_H-M   'P 1'
#
loop_
_entity.id
_entity.type
_entity.pdbx_description
1 polymer ?
#
loop_
_entity_poly.entity_id
_entity_poly.type
_entity_poly.pdbx_seq_one_letter_code
_entity_poly.pdbx_strand_id
1 'polypeptide(L)'
;MIPMLTPQWSAPEGVRAAFSLRSGGTSAPPWDTLNVGAHVGDSPASVRVNRQRLVSALELPAEPLWLEQVHGIEVHTALEGAHGVDVGEARPVADAAVTRSADVVLAIQVADCLPVLLSSADGRVLGAAHAGWRGLASGVLEATVAAM
;
A
#
# COMPACT_ATOMS: atom_id res chain seq x y z
N MET A 1 -5.86 -18.05 7.38
CA MET A 1 -5.63 -17.69 5.96
C MET A 1 -6.17 -16.29 5.73
N ILE A 2 -5.43 -15.41 5.03
CA ILE A 2 -5.90 -14.07 4.65
C ILE A 2 -6.52 -14.17 3.26
N PRO A 3 -7.80 -13.83 3.08
CA PRO A 3 -8.40 -13.76 1.75
C PRO A 3 -7.78 -12.61 0.96
N MET A 4 -7.46 -12.86 -0.30
CA MET A 4 -6.81 -11.90 -1.20
C MET A 4 -7.44 -11.94 -2.58
N LEU A 5 -7.38 -10.79 -3.26
CA LEU A 5 -7.67 -10.68 -4.68
C LEU A 5 -6.37 -10.45 -5.43
N THR A 6 -6.13 -11.20 -6.47
CA THR A 6 -5.02 -10.96 -7.40
C THR A 6 -5.55 -10.18 -8.60
N PRO A 7 -4.98 -9.02 -8.93
CA PRO A 7 -5.40 -8.27 -10.10
C PRO A 7 -5.24 -9.10 -11.38
N GLN A 8 -6.26 -9.05 -12.25
CA GLN A 8 -6.18 -9.64 -13.58
C GLN A 8 -5.74 -8.56 -14.57
N TRP A 9 -4.45 -8.44 -14.77
CA TRP A 9 -3.82 -7.46 -15.65
C TRP A 9 -2.60 -8.04 -16.35
N SER A 10 -2.17 -7.42 -17.45
CA SER A 10 -0.96 -7.82 -18.18
C SER A 10 0.29 -7.25 -17.52
N ALA A 11 0.57 -7.68 -16.28
CA ALA A 11 1.78 -7.26 -15.59
C ALA A 11 3.03 -7.82 -16.28
N PRO A 12 4.14 -7.06 -16.34
CA PRO A 12 5.44 -7.58 -16.75
C PRO A 12 5.91 -8.72 -15.84
N GLU A 13 6.77 -9.57 -16.38
CA GLU A 13 7.40 -10.65 -15.60
C GLU A 13 8.09 -10.10 -14.36
N GLY A 14 7.90 -10.75 -13.21
CA GLY A 14 8.47 -10.35 -11.92
C GLY A 14 7.64 -9.31 -11.16
N VAL A 15 6.67 -8.65 -11.77
CA VAL A 15 5.76 -7.73 -11.07
C VAL A 15 4.64 -8.50 -10.39
N ARG A 16 4.52 -8.35 -9.07
CA ARG A 16 3.48 -8.99 -8.26
C ARG A 16 2.59 -7.94 -7.61
N ALA A 17 1.31 -8.22 -7.53
CA ALA A 17 0.34 -7.36 -6.86
C ALA A 17 -0.77 -8.20 -6.20
N ALA A 18 -1.29 -7.72 -5.09
CA ALA A 18 -2.40 -8.33 -4.39
C ALA A 18 -3.22 -7.29 -3.63
N PHE A 19 -4.51 -7.57 -3.41
CA PHE A 19 -5.37 -6.83 -2.51
C PHE A 19 -5.79 -7.74 -1.36
N SER A 20 -5.46 -7.38 -0.13
CA SER A 20 -5.97 -8.08 1.04
C SER A 20 -7.42 -7.66 1.32
N LEU A 21 -8.23 -8.60 1.74
CA LEU A 21 -9.57 -8.31 2.25
C LEU A 21 -9.50 -8.08 3.76
N ARG A 22 -10.61 -7.61 4.34
CA ARG A 22 -10.67 -7.19 5.74
C ARG A 22 -10.60 -8.30 6.79
N SER A 23 -10.63 -9.58 6.41
CA SER A 23 -10.66 -10.72 7.32
C SER A 23 -9.33 -11.46 7.42
N GLY A 24 -9.15 -12.25 8.49
CA GLY A 24 -7.95 -13.06 8.71
C GLY A 24 -6.92 -12.44 9.66
N GLY A 25 -7.26 -11.35 10.30
CA GLY A 25 -6.42 -10.66 11.29
C GLY A 25 -6.81 -10.91 12.74
N THR A 26 -6.45 -9.97 13.61
CA THR A 26 -6.63 -10.03 15.07
C THR A 26 -7.36 -8.83 15.65
N SER A 27 -7.69 -7.84 14.84
CA SER A 27 -8.41 -6.65 15.31
C SER A 27 -9.83 -7.00 15.77
N ALA A 28 -10.24 -6.40 16.88
CA ALA A 28 -11.60 -6.51 17.40
C ALA A 28 -12.57 -5.58 16.62
N PRO A 29 -13.88 -5.77 16.73
CA PRO A 29 -14.86 -4.82 16.19
C PRO A 29 -14.60 -3.39 16.68
N PRO A 30 -14.79 -2.37 15.84
CA PRO A 30 -15.34 -2.40 14.47
C PRO A 30 -14.30 -2.63 13.36
N TRP A 31 -13.05 -2.95 13.69
CA TRP A 31 -11.95 -3.13 12.74
C TRP A 31 -11.78 -4.57 12.21
N ASP A 32 -12.79 -5.41 12.37
CA ASP A 32 -12.72 -6.85 12.10
C ASP A 32 -12.26 -7.21 10.68
N THR A 33 -11.19 -7.96 10.59
CA THR A 33 -10.23 -8.34 11.62
C THR A 33 -8.81 -8.02 11.19
N LEU A 34 -8.58 -7.76 9.88
CA LEU A 34 -7.27 -7.48 9.26
C LEU A 34 -7.10 -5.97 9.00
N ASN A 35 -7.34 -5.14 10.00
CA ASN A 35 -7.02 -3.73 9.87
C ASN A 35 -5.50 -3.51 9.87
N VAL A 36 -5.00 -2.82 8.87
CA VAL A 36 -3.57 -2.42 8.71
C VAL A 36 -3.36 -0.93 8.90
N GLY A 37 -4.45 -0.16 9.07
CA GLY A 37 -4.43 1.29 9.28
C GLY A 37 -4.09 1.66 10.71
N ALA A 38 -3.01 2.42 10.92
CA ALA A 38 -2.54 2.84 12.24
C ALA A 38 -3.24 4.10 12.77
N HIS A 39 -4.08 4.75 11.96
CA HIS A 39 -4.69 6.07 12.24
C HIS A 39 -6.19 6.01 12.54
N VAL A 40 -6.77 4.82 12.61
CA VAL A 40 -8.22 4.63 12.73
C VAL A 40 -8.68 4.29 14.16
N GLY A 41 -7.78 4.34 15.14
CA GLY A 41 -8.10 4.13 16.55
C GLY A 41 -8.07 2.66 17.00
N ASP A 42 -7.60 1.74 16.18
CA ASP A 42 -7.38 0.33 16.56
C ASP A 42 -6.14 0.19 17.47
N SER A 43 -6.05 -0.95 18.15
CA SER A 43 -4.87 -1.29 18.95
C SER A 43 -3.60 -1.34 18.09
N PRO A 44 -2.55 -0.57 18.43
CA PRO A 44 -1.28 -0.65 17.72
C PRO A 44 -0.69 -2.06 17.68
N ALA A 45 -0.91 -2.87 18.72
CA ALA A 45 -0.47 -4.26 18.77
C ALA A 45 -1.21 -5.11 17.72
N SER A 46 -2.53 -4.95 17.58
CA SER A 46 -3.32 -5.66 16.58
C SER A 46 -2.91 -5.28 15.17
N VAL A 47 -2.72 -3.98 14.91
CA VAL A 47 -2.27 -3.48 13.60
C VAL A 47 -0.89 -4.06 13.24
N ARG A 48 0.04 -4.09 14.20
CA ARG A 48 1.37 -4.68 13.99
C ARG A 48 1.29 -6.17 13.63
N VAL A 49 0.50 -6.95 14.36
CA VAL A 49 0.30 -8.38 14.08
C VAL A 49 -0.34 -8.57 12.69
N ASN A 50 -1.32 -7.74 12.33
CA ASN A 50 -1.97 -7.83 11.03
C ASN A 50 -0.99 -7.53 9.87
N ARG A 51 -0.15 -6.52 10.01
CA ARG A 51 0.91 -6.21 9.01
C ARG A 51 1.89 -7.36 8.88
N GLN A 52 2.37 -7.93 9.99
CA GLN A 52 3.26 -9.09 9.97
C GLN A 52 2.63 -10.31 9.30
N ARG A 53 1.34 -10.56 9.56
CA ARG A 53 0.59 -11.62 8.87
C ARG A 53 0.52 -11.41 7.36
N LEU A 54 0.33 -10.15 6.93
CA LEU A 54 0.28 -9.81 5.51
C LEU A 54 1.64 -10.04 4.84
N VAL A 55 2.73 -9.58 5.47
CA VAL A 55 4.10 -9.81 5.00
C VAL A 55 4.37 -11.31 4.83
N SER A 56 4.03 -12.10 5.85
CA SER A 56 4.23 -13.56 5.81
C SER A 56 3.36 -14.26 4.77
N ALA A 57 2.08 -13.87 4.65
CA ALA A 57 1.14 -14.51 3.74
C ALA A 57 1.43 -14.23 2.26
N LEU A 58 2.04 -13.08 1.96
CA LEU A 58 2.46 -12.68 0.62
C LEU A 58 3.94 -12.97 0.32
N GLU A 59 4.68 -13.47 1.32
CA GLU A 59 6.13 -13.72 1.21
C GLU A 59 6.85 -12.46 0.70
N LEU A 60 6.53 -11.30 1.31
CA LEU A 60 7.10 -10.03 0.88
C LEU A 60 8.59 -9.95 1.24
N PRO A 61 9.42 -9.35 0.38
CA PRO A 61 10.86 -9.21 0.63
C PRO A 61 11.18 -8.22 1.76
N ALA A 62 10.27 -7.30 2.06
CA ALA A 62 10.41 -6.29 3.11
C ALA A 62 9.05 -5.87 3.67
N GLU A 63 9.06 -5.17 4.80
CA GLU A 63 7.87 -4.49 5.31
C GLU A 63 7.38 -3.47 4.28
N PRO A 64 6.09 -3.47 3.90
CA PRO A 64 5.56 -2.51 2.96
C PRO A 64 5.77 -1.06 3.40
N LEU A 65 6.09 -0.19 2.45
CA LEU A 65 6.18 1.24 2.69
C LEU A 65 4.78 1.82 2.96
N TRP A 66 4.50 2.06 4.23
CA TRP A 66 3.25 2.65 4.66
C TRP A 66 3.30 4.17 4.51
N LEU A 67 2.25 4.76 3.96
CA LEU A 67 2.10 6.21 3.81
C LEU A 67 1.13 6.77 4.87
N GLU A 68 1.29 8.03 5.20
CA GLU A 68 0.25 8.83 5.82
C GLU A 68 -0.60 9.46 4.71
N GLN A 69 -1.68 8.79 4.34
CA GLN A 69 -2.58 9.16 3.25
C GLN A 69 -3.54 10.25 3.74
N VAL A 70 -3.62 11.34 3.01
CA VAL A 70 -4.38 12.55 3.38
C VAL A 70 -5.39 12.98 2.31
N HIS A 71 -5.64 12.12 1.31
CA HIS A 71 -6.48 12.38 0.14
C HIS A 71 -5.96 13.54 -0.74
N GLY A 72 -4.64 13.71 -0.77
CA GLY A 72 -3.94 14.68 -1.59
C GLY A 72 -3.44 14.08 -2.91
N ILE A 73 -2.42 14.73 -3.48
CA ILE A 73 -1.79 14.35 -4.74
C ILE A 73 -0.27 14.16 -4.62
N GLU A 74 0.28 14.30 -3.42
CA GLU A 74 1.72 14.13 -3.21
C GLU A 74 2.14 12.68 -3.50
N VAL A 75 3.27 12.55 -4.19
CA VAL A 75 3.86 11.27 -4.57
C VAL A 75 5.22 11.12 -3.89
N HIS A 76 5.37 10.06 -3.10
CA HIS A 76 6.64 9.72 -2.46
C HIS A 76 7.49 8.85 -3.38
N THR A 77 8.74 9.26 -3.64
CA THR A 77 9.71 8.40 -4.36
C THR A 77 10.47 7.54 -3.37
N ALA A 78 10.19 6.25 -3.38
CA ALA A 78 10.86 5.28 -2.52
C ALA A 78 12.17 4.80 -3.18
N LEU A 79 13.28 5.08 -2.51
CA LEU A 79 14.63 4.71 -2.95
C LEU A 79 14.97 3.28 -2.52
N GLU A 80 16.07 2.75 -3.04
CA GLU A 80 16.63 1.46 -2.63
C GLU A 80 16.77 1.38 -1.10
N GLY A 81 16.37 0.25 -0.54
CA GLY A 81 16.37 0.03 0.92
C GLY A 81 15.24 0.70 1.68
N ALA A 82 14.34 1.44 1.01
CA ALA A 82 13.16 1.98 1.66
C ALA A 82 12.22 0.87 2.11
N HIS A 83 11.84 0.89 3.36
CA HIS A 83 10.91 -0.08 3.95
C HIS A 83 9.94 0.62 4.91
N GLY A 84 8.88 -0.07 5.27
CA GLY A 84 7.91 0.41 6.25
C GLY A 84 8.51 0.56 7.64
N VAL A 85 7.99 1.52 8.36
CA VAL A 85 8.33 1.77 9.78
C VAL A 85 7.28 1.16 10.70
N ASP A 86 7.59 1.00 11.98
CA ASP A 86 6.66 0.43 12.95
C ASP A 86 5.42 1.32 13.16
N VAL A 87 4.40 0.71 13.71
CA VAL A 87 3.15 1.40 14.07
C VAL A 87 3.45 2.48 15.11
N GLY A 88 3.09 3.73 14.79
CA GLY A 88 3.36 4.89 15.64
C GLY A 88 4.58 5.72 15.25
N GLU A 89 5.43 5.23 14.35
CA GLU A 89 6.53 6.01 13.79
C GLU A 89 6.07 6.92 12.64
N ALA A 90 6.84 7.99 12.40
CA ALA A 90 6.57 8.94 11.31
C ALA A 90 6.70 8.26 9.94
N ARG A 91 5.74 8.54 9.07
CA ARG A 91 5.65 8.01 7.71
C ARG A 91 5.62 9.14 6.70
N PRO A 92 6.01 8.91 5.45
CA PRO A 92 5.85 9.90 4.40
C PRO A 92 4.37 10.32 4.26
N VAL A 93 4.11 11.63 4.28
CA VAL A 93 2.79 12.19 4.00
C VAL A 93 2.61 12.25 2.50
N ALA A 94 1.85 11.32 1.95
CA ALA A 94 1.61 11.19 0.52
C ALA A 94 0.42 10.28 0.25
N ASP A 95 -0.18 10.42 -0.91
CA ASP A 95 -1.28 9.56 -1.38
C ASP A 95 -0.88 8.66 -2.53
N ALA A 96 0.37 8.72 -2.94
CA ALA A 96 0.95 7.79 -3.89
C ALA A 96 2.44 7.57 -3.60
N ALA A 97 2.97 6.48 -4.10
CA ALA A 97 4.40 6.21 -4.07
C ALA A 97 4.85 5.55 -5.37
N VAL A 98 6.10 5.81 -5.75
CA VAL A 98 6.76 5.20 -6.89
C VAL A 98 8.11 4.63 -6.45
N THR A 99 8.56 3.58 -7.13
CA THR A 99 9.89 3.00 -6.90
C THR A 99 10.48 2.44 -8.18
N ARG A 100 11.82 2.42 -8.22
CA ARG A 100 12.62 1.73 -9.25
C ARG A 100 13.46 0.59 -8.64
N SER A 101 13.17 0.25 -7.39
CA SER A 101 13.93 -0.74 -6.61
C SER A 101 13.10 -2.00 -6.39
N ALA A 102 13.70 -3.16 -6.69
CA ALA A 102 13.02 -4.44 -6.60
C ALA A 102 12.79 -4.94 -5.15
N ASP A 103 13.50 -4.36 -4.19
CA ASP A 103 13.40 -4.68 -2.76
C ASP A 103 12.34 -3.85 -2.03
N VAL A 104 11.75 -2.86 -2.69
CA VAL A 104 10.74 -1.97 -2.11
C VAL A 104 9.34 -2.47 -2.40
N VAL A 105 8.55 -2.65 -1.35
CA VAL A 105 7.13 -3.01 -1.43
C VAL A 105 6.28 -1.77 -1.22
N LEU A 106 5.55 -1.35 -2.26
CA LEU A 106 4.58 -0.26 -2.16
C LEU A 106 3.25 -0.77 -1.58
N ALA A 107 2.62 0.03 -0.74
CA ALA A 107 1.31 -0.29 -0.17
C ALA A 107 0.39 0.93 -0.14
N ILE A 108 -0.86 0.72 -0.51
CA ILE A 108 -1.95 1.68 -0.37
C ILE A 108 -3.02 1.09 0.53
N GLN A 109 -3.45 1.86 1.53
CA GLN A 109 -4.50 1.48 2.47
C GLN A 109 -5.83 2.08 2.01
N VAL A 110 -6.86 1.27 1.96
CA VAL A 110 -8.20 1.70 1.56
C VAL A 110 -9.27 1.08 2.45
N ALA A 111 -10.37 1.79 2.61
CA ALA A 111 -11.62 1.26 3.12
C ALA A 111 -12.69 1.25 2.01
N ASP A 112 -12.87 2.39 1.35
CA ASP A 112 -13.86 2.62 0.29
C ASP A 112 -13.29 3.39 -0.92
N CYS A 113 -12.05 3.93 -0.79
CA CYS A 113 -11.34 4.58 -1.89
C CYS A 113 -10.78 3.56 -2.89
N LEU A 114 -10.49 4.00 -4.11
CA LEU A 114 -9.91 3.16 -5.15
C LEU A 114 -8.39 3.09 -5.02
N PRO A 115 -7.79 1.91 -4.81
CA PRO A 115 -6.35 1.72 -4.96
C PRO A 115 -6.01 1.49 -6.42
N VAL A 116 -5.02 2.21 -6.94
CA VAL A 116 -4.55 2.05 -8.32
C VAL A 116 -3.09 1.62 -8.32
N LEU A 117 -2.79 0.52 -9.01
CA LEU A 117 -1.45 -0.01 -9.16
C LEU A 117 -0.98 0.19 -10.60
N LEU A 118 0.23 0.66 -10.77
CA LEU A 118 0.83 1.00 -12.05
C LEU A 118 2.19 0.30 -12.20
N SER A 119 2.52 -0.07 -13.41
CA SER A 119 3.85 -0.58 -13.77
C SER A 119 4.27 0.00 -15.12
N SER A 120 5.55 0.31 -15.28
CA SER A 120 6.12 0.51 -16.61
C SER A 120 6.06 -0.79 -17.42
N ALA A 121 6.10 -0.69 -18.73
CA ALA A 121 5.99 -1.86 -19.63
C ALA A 121 7.11 -2.89 -19.43
N ASP A 122 8.27 -2.45 -18.97
CA ASP A 122 9.42 -3.30 -18.66
C ASP A 122 9.49 -3.76 -17.18
N GLY A 123 8.52 -3.36 -16.35
CA GLY A 123 8.43 -3.73 -14.93
C GLY A 123 9.47 -3.06 -14.01
N ARG A 124 10.23 -2.09 -14.51
CA ARG A 124 11.32 -1.45 -13.75
C ARG A 124 10.85 -0.30 -12.88
N VAL A 125 9.69 0.25 -13.15
CA VAL A 125 9.09 1.33 -12.36
C VAL A 125 7.71 0.88 -11.92
N LEU A 126 7.48 0.96 -10.62
CA LEU A 126 6.18 0.68 -10.03
C LEU A 126 5.60 1.93 -9.41
N GLY A 127 4.29 2.07 -9.50
CA GLY A 127 3.51 3.10 -8.83
C GLY A 127 2.31 2.52 -8.12
N ALA A 128 1.95 3.13 -7.00
CA ALA A 128 0.72 2.82 -6.27
C ALA A 128 0.09 4.12 -5.80
N ALA A 129 -1.21 4.30 -6.03
CA ALA A 129 -1.92 5.53 -5.73
C ALA A 129 -3.23 5.28 -4.97
N HIS A 130 -3.48 6.11 -3.97
CA HIS A 130 -4.74 6.22 -3.25
C HIS A 130 -5.66 7.20 -3.99
N ALA A 131 -6.50 6.65 -4.88
CA ALA A 131 -7.39 7.43 -5.72
C ALA A 131 -8.81 7.48 -5.13
N GLY A 132 -8.96 8.04 -3.93
CA GLY A 132 -10.26 8.49 -3.45
C GLY A 132 -10.79 9.60 -4.35
N TRP A 133 -12.09 9.90 -4.30
CA TRP A 133 -12.71 10.85 -5.24
C TRP A 133 -12.02 12.24 -5.25
N ARG A 134 -11.51 12.71 -4.09
CA ARG A 134 -10.78 13.99 -3.99
C ARG A 134 -9.43 13.93 -4.70
N GLY A 135 -8.61 12.93 -4.37
CA GLY A 135 -7.31 12.73 -5.00
C GLY A 135 -7.43 12.52 -6.51
N LEU A 136 -8.41 11.70 -6.93
CA LEU A 136 -8.70 11.45 -8.34
C LEU A 136 -9.08 12.74 -9.07
N ALA A 137 -9.99 13.54 -8.51
CA ALA A 137 -10.41 14.82 -9.09
C ALA A 137 -9.28 15.86 -9.13
N SER A 138 -8.33 15.77 -8.19
CA SER A 138 -7.19 16.69 -8.09
C SER A 138 -5.96 16.25 -8.89
N GLY A 139 -5.95 15.05 -9.47
CA GLY A 139 -4.88 14.59 -10.36
C GLY A 139 -3.83 13.68 -9.72
N VAL A 140 -4.18 12.88 -8.71
CA VAL A 140 -3.23 11.94 -8.06
C VAL A 140 -2.67 10.90 -9.04
N LEU A 141 -3.46 10.45 -10.02
CA LEU A 141 -2.99 9.48 -11.01
C LEU A 141 -2.01 10.13 -11.98
N GLU A 142 -2.33 11.33 -12.47
CA GLU A 142 -1.44 12.12 -13.33
C GLU A 142 -0.11 12.43 -12.62
N ALA A 143 -0.18 12.83 -11.34
CA ALA A 143 1.02 13.07 -10.53
C ALA A 143 1.85 11.79 -10.36
N THR A 144 1.19 10.64 -10.12
CA THR A 144 1.88 9.35 -10.00
C THR A 144 2.57 8.95 -11.29
N VAL A 145 1.89 9.06 -12.43
CA VAL A 145 2.47 8.74 -13.75
C VAL A 145 3.63 9.68 -14.08
N ALA A 146 3.52 10.98 -13.74
CA ALA A 146 4.61 11.94 -13.96
C ALA A 146 5.86 11.64 -13.11
N ALA A 147 5.70 11.00 -11.95
CA ALA A 147 6.80 10.59 -11.08
C ALA A 147 7.44 9.25 -11.51
N MET A 148 6.73 8.44 -12.28
CA MET A 148 7.21 7.16 -12.84
C MET A 148 8.19 7.37 -14.00
#